data_0a81bb4fc757221e808c8cea98945056
#
_entry.id   0a81bb4fc757221e808c8cea98945056
#
_cell.length_a   1.000
_cell.length_b   1.000
_cell.length_c   1.000
_cell.angle_alpha   90.00
_cell.angle_beta   90.00
_cell.angle_gamma   90.00
#
_symmetry.space_group_name_H-M   'P 1'
#
loop_
_entity.id
_entity.type
_entity.pdbx_description
1 polymer ?
#
loop_
_entity_poly.entity_id
_entity_poly.type
_entity_poly.pdbx_seq_one_letter_code
_entity_poly.pdbx_strand_id
1 'polypeptide(L)'
;MKIAIDYVRQMLRDNPHTEIVSVSKNDCQVSCLRDRCKKLRSEEGSDMANQLFLVNQVADAIEQEHPAVVIDTLAYLETIQVPKTVRPRKNVAIRLCNDSVGSWSRPFTRAQECEVAKLVSAWGAVHNRLYIWDYNVNFSHYLAPMPNLDVMAANIRFWTTNHAEGVMLQGGYQGPAERDQLKCWVTAKLLWNPAWDEKALTRDFIQGHYGKAAPALDEYEALLERMRAEHVSEMASPAGGIRYPMDAPFFTKEFLTQATDLFARARQLARGDDDLTRRVERAELPILYVKCVRGPEFVGDSYAQVVGEFERIARREKVQFLQEGGPDFEAKLAEYKSRIPKRTPTR
;
A
#
# COMPACT_ATOMS: atom_id res chain seq x y z
N MET A 1 -17.02 14.61 24.72
CA MET A 1 -18.10 13.62 24.57
C MET A 1 -19.26 14.22 23.75
N LYS A 2 -20.06 15.12 24.33
CA LYS A 2 -21.22 15.71 23.64
C LYS A 2 -20.91 16.21 22.22
N ILE A 3 -19.81 16.96 22.02
CA ILE A 3 -19.39 17.48 20.72
C ILE A 3 -19.22 16.34 19.67
N ALA A 4 -18.61 15.22 20.04
CA ALA A 4 -18.42 14.11 19.12
C ALA A 4 -19.76 13.44 18.74
N ILE A 5 -20.64 13.25 19.71
CA ILE A 5 -21.98 12.68 19.46
C ILE A 5 -22.79 13.61 18.55
N ASP A 6 -22.82 14.91 18.86
CA ASP A 6 -23.57 15.91 18.07
C ASP A 6 -23.02 16.01 16.64
N TYR A 7 -21.69 15.89 16.47
CA TYR A 7 -21.05 15.87 15.15
C TYR A 7 -21.45 14.64 14.33
N VAL A 8 -21.41 13.43 14.93
CA VAL A 8 -21.84 12.20 14.26
C VAL A 8 -23.33 12.27 13.88
N ARG A 9 -24.19 12.78 14.78
CA ARG A 9 -25.60 13.02 14.47
C ARG A 9 -25.79 13.95 13.28
N GLN A 10 -24.99 15.02 13.21
CA GLN A 10 -25.05 15.95 12.08
C GLN A 10 -24.62 15.27 10.78
N MET A 11 -23.51 14.51 10.79
CA MET A 11 -23.08 13.77 9.61
C MET A 11 -24.15 12.79 9.10
N LEU A 12 -24.85 12.10 10.00
CA LEU A 12 -25.91 11.17 9.64
C LEU A 12 -27.16 11.88 9.09
N ARG A 13 -27.49 13.08 9.59
CA ARG A 13 -28.55 13.90 9.00
C ARG A 13 -28.20 14.38 7.59
N ASP A 14 -26.94 14.79 7.39
CA ASP A 14 -26.47 15.31 6.10
C ASP A 14 -26.28 14.17 5.07
N ASN A 15 -26.06 12.94 5.54
CA ASN A 15 -25.81 11.75 4.72
C ASN A 15 -26.61 10.53 5.24
N PRO A 16 -27.90 10.46 4.99
CA PRO A 16 -28.82 9.48 5.63
C PRO A 16 -28.57 8.02 5.20
N HIS A 17 -27.76 7.78 4.15
CA HIS A 17 -27.39 6.45 3.70
C HIS A 17 -26.03 5.98 4.25
N THR A 18 -25.46 6.73 5.20
CA THR A 18 -24.17 6.34 5.81
C THR A 18 -24.36 5.14 6.71
N GLU A 19 -23.62 4.08 6.44
CA GLU A 19 -23.61 2.84 7.22
C GLU A 19 -22.47 2.81 8.26
N ILE A 20 -21.36 3.49 7.99
CA ILE A 20 -20.17 3.50 8.85
C ILE A 20 -19.71 4.95 9.07
N VAL A 21 -19.47 5.31 10.34
CA VAL A 21 -18.87 6.61 10.71
C VAL A 21 -17.59 6.38 11.50
N SER A 22 -16.48 6.96 11.04
CA SER A 22 -15.19 6.83 11.72
C SER A 22 -15.05 7.87 12.85
N VAL A 23 -14.71 7.37 14.04
CA VAL A 23 -14.36 8.17 15.23
C VAL A 23 -12.98 7.73 15.68
N SER A 24 -11.96 8.26 15.01
CA SER A 24 -10.58 7.85 15.19
C SER A 24 -9.73 8.95 15.82
N LYS A 25 -8.60 8.55 16.39
CA LYS A 25 -7.54 9.45 16.80
C LYS A 25 -6.92 10.12 15.55
N ASN A 26 -6.43 11.36 15.70
CA ASN A 26 -5.64 12.00 14.66
C ASN A 26 -4.35 11.22 14.40
N ASP A 27 -3.83 11.34 13.17
CA ASP A 27 -2.56 10.73 12.78
C ASP A 27 -1.38 11.47 13.45
N CYS A 28 -1.16 11.15 14.70
CA CYS A 28 -0.08 11.71 15.51
C CYS A 28 0.29 10.77 16.67
N GLN A 29 1.56 10.75 17.05
CA GLN A 29 2.09 9.94 18.14
C GLN A 29 1.93 10.65 19.51
N VAL A 30 0.72 11.14 19.80
CA VAL A 30 0.43 11.86 21.04
C VAL A 30 -0.68 11.15 21.80
N SER A 31 -0.36 10.75 23.03
CA SER A 31 -1.32 10.19 23.98
C SER A 31 -1.83 11.25 24.95
N CYS A 32 -3.04 11.06 25.48
CA CYS A 32 -3.59 11.94 26.50
C CYS A 32 -2.73 11.91 27.79
N LEU A 33 -2.31 13.09 28.26
CA LEU A 33 -1.44 13.26 29.43
C LEU A 33 -2.18 13.40 30.77
N ARG A 34 -3.51 13.39 30.79
CA ARG A 34 -4.31 13.46 32.02
C ARG A 34 -4.08 12.19 32.85
N ASP A 35 -4.01 12.33 34.17
CA ASP A 35 -3.65 11.20 35.08
C ASP A 35 -4.60 10.01 34.94
N ARG A 36 -5.92 10.25 34.79
CA ARG A 36 -6.89 9.19 34.53
C ARG A 36 -6.59 8.42 33.23
N CYS A 37 -6.14 9.10 32.16
CA CYS A 37 -5.83 8.46 30.89
C CYS A 37 -4.51 7.67 30.99
N LYS A 38 -3.52 8.22 31.67
CA LYS A 38 -2.26 7.51 31.96
C LYS A 38 -2.52 6.24 32.79
N LYS A 39 -3.36 6.35 33.82
CA LYS A 39 -3.75 5.23 34.69
C LYS A 39 -4.43 4.14 33.87
N LEU A 40 -5.47 4.48 33.11
CA LEU A 40 -6.21 3.50 32.28
C LEU A 40 -5.28 2.82 31.26
N ARG A 41 -4.42 3.57 30.54
CA ARG A 41 -3.43 3.01 29.63
C ARG A 41 -2.48 2.03 30.32
N SER A 42 -2.00 2.35 31.53
CA SER A 42 -1.10 1.49 32.29
C SER A 42 -1.80 0.20 32.75
N GLU A 43 -3.04 0.30 33.22
CA GLU A 43 -3.85 -0.86 33.65
C GLU A 43 -4.20 -1.78 32.48
N GLU A 44 -4.60 -1.21 31.36
CA GLU A 44 -5.06 -1.92 30.15
C GLU A 44 -3.93 -2.33 29.20
N GLY A 45 -2.72 -1.80 29.38
CA GLY A 45 -1.57 -2.08 28.51
C GLY A 45 -1.66 -1.48 27.11
N SER A 46 -2.65 -0.63 26.83
CA SER A 46 -2.89 -0.02 25.53
C SER A 46 -3.62 1.32 25.63
N ASP A 47 -3.24 2.28 24.79
CA ASP A 47 -3.97 3.55 24.68
C ASP A 47 -5.33 3.40 23.96
N MET A 48 -5.55 2.26 23.29
CA MET A 48 -6.86 1.90 22.75
C MET A 48 -7.95 1.86 23.82
N ALA A 49 -7.63 1.59 25.08
CA ALA A 49 -8.60 1.67 26.17
C ALA A 49 -9.19 3.08 26.32
N ASN A 50 -8.37 4.13 26.19
CA ASN A 50 -8.81 5.50 26.19
C ASN A 50 -9.64 5.84 24.93
N GLN A 51 -9.25 5.33 23.77
CA GLN A 51 -9.99 5.50 22.53
C GLN A 51 -11.36 4.82 22.62
N LEU A 52 -11.42 3.58 23.06
CA LEU A 52 -12.67 2.83 23.22
C LEU A 52 -13.59 3.45 24.27
N PHE A 53 -13.04 4.06 25.33
CA PHE A 53 -13.87 4.81 26.27
C PHE A 53 -14.68 5.94 25.62
N LEU A 54 -14.10 6.62 24.62
CA LEU A 54 -14.79 7.62 23.81
C LEU A 54 -15.76 6.97 22.80
N VAL A 55 -15.21 6.04 22.01
CA VAL A 55 -15.92 5.43 20.86
C VAL A 55 -17.15 4.66 21.32
N ASN A 56 -17.05 3.89 22.37
CA ASN A 56 -18.17 3.13 22.94
C ASN A 56 -19.32 4.06 23.39
N GLN A 57 -19.03 5.23 23.96
CA GLN A 57 -20.07 6.17 24.36
C GLN A 57 -20.74 6.86 23.15
N VAL A 58 -19.98 7.11 22.08
CA VAL A 58 -20.57 7.59 20.83
C VAL A 58 -21.47 6.51 20.24
N ALA A 59 -20.97 5.28 20.18
CA ALA A 59 -21.71 4.13 19.67
C ALA A 59 -23.01 3.85 20.44
N ASP A 60 -22.97 4.00 21.78
CA ASP A 60 -24.16 3.92 22.64
C ASP A 60 -25.25 4.94 22.27
N ALA A 61 -24.83 6.19 22.11
CA ALA A 61 -25.76 7.27 21.83
C ALA A 61 -26.37 7.15 20.42
N ILE A 62 -25.56 6.69 19.45
CA ILE A 62 -26.00 6.58 18.05
C ILE A 62 -26.86 5.34 17.84
N GLU A 63 -26.58 4.20 18.52
CA GLU A 63 -27.36 2.97 18.38
C GLU A 63 -28.85 3.17 18.66
N GLN A 64 -29.21 4.06 19.58
CA GLN A 64 -30.62 4.33 19.94
C GLN A 64 -31.41 4.99 18.80
N GLU A 65 -30.76 5.80 17.99
CA GLU A 65 -31.36 6.59 16.92
C GLU A 65 -31.11 5.93 15.53
N HIS A 66 -29.97 5.26 15.39
CA HIS A 66 -29.48 4.65 14.15
C HIS A 66 -28.88 3.24 14.42
N PRO A 67 -29.72 2.21 14.72
CA PRO A 67 -29.26 0.90 15.18
C PRO A 67 -28.43 0.11 14.14
N ALA A 68 -28.54 0.47 12.86
CA ALA A 68 -27.77 -0.16 11.78
C ALA A 68 -26.40 0.49 11.56
N VAL A 69 -26.16 1.69 12.14
CA VAL A 69 -24.91 2.43 11.91
C VAL A 69 -23.78 1.82 12.76
N VAL A 70 -22.65 1.60 12.12
CA VAL A 70 -21.41 1.14 12.74
C VAL A 70 -20.50 2.34 13.01
N ILE A 71 -19.95 2.42 14.20
CA ILE A 71 -18.89 3.38 14.54
C ILE A 71 -17.56 2.69 14.41
N ASP A 72 -16.73 3.10 13.45
CA ASP A 72 -15.39 2.52 13.32
C ASP A 72 -14.33 3.36 14.02
N THR A 73 -13.24 2.71 14.42
CA THR A 73 -12.06 3.39 14.97
C THR A 73 -10.78 2.68 14.57
N LEU A 74 -9.70 3.45 14.37
CA LEU A 74 -8.40 2.91 14.02
C LEU A 74 -7.69 2.29 15.23
N ALA A 75 -7.22 1.06 15.05
CA ALA A 75 -6.15 0.46 15.86
C ALA A 75 -4.83 0.71 15.13
N TYR A 76 -4.12 1.77 15.53
CA TYR A 76 -2.96 2.31 14.83
C TYR A 76 -2.00 2.99 15.79
N LEU A 77 -0.71 2.87 15.59
CA LEU A 77 0.32 3.42 16.45
C LEU A 77 0.08 3.05 17.95
N GLU A 78 -0.11 4.03 18.83
CA GLU A 78 -0.29 3.79 20.27
C GLU A 78 -1.59 3.04 20.60
N THR A 79 -2.56 3.04 19.69
CA THR A 79 -3.83 2.34 19.88
C THR A 79 -3.86 0.95 19.25
N ILE A 80 -2.74 0.47 18.68
CA ILE A 80 -2.69 -0.77 17.92
C ILE A 80 -2.94 -2.04 18.75
N GLN A 81 -2.56 -2.01 20.03
CA GLN A 81 -2.66 -3.16 20.93
C GLN A 81 -4.07 -3.34 21.50
N VAL A 82 -4.51 -4.59 21.62
CA VAL A 82 -5.77 -4.95 22.27
C VAL A 82 -5.69 -4.63 23.77
N PRO A 83 -6.63 -3.88 24.36
CA PRO A 83 -6.69 -3.68 25.79
C PRO A 83 -6.99 -4.99 26.57
N LYS A 84 -6.54 -5.09 27.83
CA LYS A 84 -6.73 -6.31 28.65
C LYS A 84 -8.21 -6.60 28.93
N THR A 85 -9.01 -5.60 29.29
CA THR A 85 -10.41 -5.79 29.73
C THR A 85 -11.41 -4.94 28.97
N VAL A 86 -11.04 -3.73 28.54
CA VAL A 86 -11.92 -2.86 27.76
C VAL A 86 -12.18 -3.45 26.39
N ARG A 87 -13.45 -3.55 26.01
CA ARG A 87 -13.89 -4.15 24.73
C ARG A 87 -14.70 -3.18 23.89
N PRO A 88 -14.60 -3.24 22.57
CA PRO A 88 -15.52 -2.53 21.69
C PRO A 88 -16.94 -3.05 21.86
N ARG A 89 -17.92 -2.16 21.67
CA ARG A 89 -19.33 -2.53 21.63
C ARG A 89 -19.65 -3.27 20.32
N LYS A 90 -20.82 -3.96 20.28
CA LYS A 90 -21.25 -4.75 19.11
C LYS A 90 -21.40 -3.93 17.81
N ASN A 91 -21.72 -2.62 17.94
CA ASN A 91 -21.84 -1.68 16.83
C ASN A 91 -20.57 -0.84 16.61
N VAL A 92 -19.44 -1.24 17.18
CA VAL A 92 -18.12 -0.64 16.92
C VAL A 92 -17.34 -1.58 16.00
N ALA A 93 -16.66 -1.05 15.00
CA ALA A 93 -15.68 -1.77 14.19
C ALA A 93 -14.27 -1.32 14.54
N ILE A 94 -13.35 -2.26 14.60
CA ILE A 94 -11.93 -1.99 14.78
C ILE A 94 -11.26 -2.09 13.40
N ARG A 95 -10.67 -1.01 12.95
CA ARG A 95 -9.87 -0.97 11.71
C ARG A 95 -8.39 -1.04 12.08
N LEU A 96 -7.82 -2.23 11.97
CA LEU A 96 -6.41 -2.46 12.25
C LEU A 96 -5.56 -1.98 11.06
N CYS A 97 -4.72 -0.99 11.32
CA CYS A 97 -3.79 -0.45 10.35
C CYS A 97 -2.37 -0.96 10.66
N ASN A 98 -1.75 -1.62 9.69
CA ASN A 98 -0.49 -2.32 9.88
C ASN A 98 0.73 -1.62 9.24
N ASP A 99 0.64 -0.35 8.92
CA ASP A 99 1.69 0.48 8.30
C ASP A 99 3.11 0.23 8.86
N SER A 100 3.22 0.17 10.18
CA SER A 100 4.51 0.17 10.87
C SER A 100 4.92 -1.18 11.48
N VAL A 101 4.13 -2.24 11.29
CA VAL A 101 4.31 -3.50 12.03
C VAL A 101 4.51 -4.74 11.17
N GLY A 102 4.25 -4.68 9.87
CA GLY A 102 4.41 -5.81 8.95
C GLY A 102 5.43 -5.53 7.83
N SER A 103 5.89 -6.59 7.18
CA SER A 103 6.75 -6.49 6.01
C SER A 103 5.94 -6.66 4.72
N TRP A 104 6.17 -5.79 3.73
CA TRP A 104 5.59 -5.94 2.40
C TRP A 104 6.10 -7.16 1.63
N SER A 105 7.27 -7.69 2.02
CA SER A 105 7.96 -8.75 1.28
C SER A 105 7.72 -10.16 1.84
N ARG A 106 7.06 -10.27 3.01
CA ARG A 106 6.79 -11.54 3.68
C ARG A 106 5.34 -11.62 4.17
N PRO A 107 4.64 -12.75 3.96
CA PRO A 107 3.33 -12.97 4.55
C PRO A 107 3.34 -12.97 6.08
N PHE A 108 2.26 -12.53 6.72
CA PHE A 108 2.11 -12.56 8.18
C PHE A 108 2.19 -13.96 8.79
N THR A 109 1.97 -14.98 7.98
CA THR A 109 2.13 -16.39 8.40
C THR A 109 3.58 -16.86 8.55
N ARG A 110 4.57 -16.04 8.15
CA ARG A 110 5.98 -16.34 8.35
C ARG A 110 6.40 -16.07 9.80
N ALA A 111 7.30 -16.87 10.32
CA ALA A 111 7.79 -16.77 11.70
C ALA A 111 8.37 -15.38 12.04
N GLN A 112 8.99 -14.71 11.06
CA GLN A 112 9.52 -13.35 11.20
C GLN A 112 8.44 -12.28 11.38
N GLU A 113 7.21 -12.56 10.97
CA GLU A 113 6.05 -11.65 11.07
C GLU A 113 5.11 -12.05 12.23
N CYS A 114 5.56 -12.88 13.16
CA CYS A 114 4.70 -13.45 14.21
C CYS A 114 4.03 -12.39 15.10
N GLU A 115 4.64 -11.23 15.30
CA GLU A 115 4.05 -10.17 16.14
C GLU A 115 2.82 -9.55 15.46
N VAL A 116 2.87 -9.33 14.14
CA VAL A 116 1.71 -8.84 13.37
C VAL A 116 0.61 -9.91 13.35
N ALA A 117 0.98 -11.17 13.12
CA ALA A 117 0.03 -12.27 13.14
C ALA A 117 -0.69 -12.40 14.49
N LYS A 118 0.05 -12.30 15.61
CA LYS A 118 -0.53 -12.28 16.96
C LYS A 118 -1.49 -11.12 17.16
N LEU A 119 -1.14 -9.93 16.66
CA LEU A 119 -1.96 -8.73 16.75
C LEU A 119 -3.29 -8.89 16.01
N VAL A 120 -3.26 -9.36 14.76
CA VAL A 120 -4.46 -9.63 13.97
C VAL A 120 -5.33 -10.68 14.67
N SER A 121 -4.74 -11.79 15.10
CA SER A 121 -5.46 -12.86 15.81
C SER A 121 -6.04 -12.40 17.14
N ALA A 122 -5.34 -11.55 17.89
CA ALA A 122 -5.83 -10.99 19.13
C ALA A 122 -7.05 -10.08 18.92
N TRP A 123 -7.04 -9.25 17.89
CA TRP A 123 -8.21 -8.45 17.54
C TRP A 123 -9.37 -9.30 17.05
N GLY A 124 -9.12 -10.28 16.19
CA GLY A 124 -10.15 -11.22 15.72
C GLY A 124 -10.77 -12.05 16.84
N ALA A 125 -10.01 -12.36 17.91
CA ALA A 125 -10.51 -13.11 19.05
C ALA A 125 -11.40 -12.29 19.99
N VAL A 126 -11.23 -10.96 20.06
CA VAL A 126 -11.97 -10.12 21.01
C VAL A 126 -13.16 -9.39 20.38
N HIS A 127 -13.23 -9.38 19.06
CA HIS A 127 -14.28 -8.65 18.34
C HIS A 127 -14.51 -9.22 16.95
N ASN A 128 -15.78 -9.35 16.55
CA ASN A 128 -16.21 -9.92 15.27
C ASN A 128 -16.49 -8.87 14.17
N ARG A 129 -16.07 -7.61 14.35
CA ARG A 129 -16.08 -6.55 13.33
C ARG A 129 -14.68 -5.99 13.13
N LEU A 130 -13.78 -6.85 12.67
CA LEU A 130 -12.41 -6.49 12.35
C LEU A 130 -12.35 -6.04 10.90
N TYR A 131 -11.88 -4.82 10.67
CA TYR A 131 -11.48 -4.30 9.38
C TYR A 131 -9.98 -4.18 9.30
N ILE A 132 -9.41 -4.37 8.13
CA ILE A 132 -7.98 -4.26 7.88
C ILE A 132 -7.71 -3.04 6.99
N TRP A 133 -6.69 -2.29 7.35
CA TRP A 133 -6.10 -1.27 6.50
C TRP A 133 -4.66 -1.68 6.21
N ASP A 134 -4.40 -2.11 4.98
CA ASP A 134 -3.09 -2.53 4.50
C ASP A 134 -2.65 -1.71 3.28
N TYR A 135 -1.45 -1.93 2.81
CA TYR A 135 -0.80 -1.11 1.81
C TYR A 135 -0.21 -1.98 0.70
N ASN A 136 -0.22 -1.49 -0.55
CA ASN A 136 0.24 -2.26 -1.69
C ASN A 136 1.30 -1.58 -2.56
N VAL A 137 1.81 -0.42 -2.14
CA VAL A 137 2.87 0.33 -2.84
C VAL A 137 3.91 0.87 -1.86
N ASN A 138 5.08 1.25 -2.36
CA ASN A 138 6.08 1.97 -1.58
C ASN A 138 5.71 3.45 -1.45
N PHE A 139 5.40 3.91 -0.26
CA PHE A 139 4.95 5.30 -0.02
C PHE A 139 6.09 6.33 -0.11
N SER A 140 7.34 5.89 -0.04
CA SER A 140 8.48 6.76 -0.35
C SER A 140 8.73 6.86 -1.86
N HIS A 141 8.18 5.92 -2.66
CA HIS A 141 8.44 5.82 -4.09
C HIS A 141 7.30 5.06 -4.78
N TYR A 142 6.19 5.74 -5.10
CA TYR A 142 4.98 5.10 -5.68
C TYR A 142 5.24 4.25 -6.92
N LEU A 143 6.22 4.62 -7.74
CA LEU A 143 6.59 3.87 -8.93
C LEU A 143 7.70 2.81 -8.69
N ALA A 144 8.19 2.63 -7.47
CA ALA A 144 9.21 1.60 -7.21
C ALA A 144 8.64 0.19 -7.33
N PRO A 145 9.30 -0.75 -8.03
CA PRO A 145 8.88 -2.15 -8.09
C PRO A 145 8.71 -2.77 -6.71
N MET A 146 7.50 -3.22 -6.38
CA MET A 146 7.14 -3.83 -5.10
C MET A 146 6.39 -5.15 -5.34
N PRO A 147 7.09 -6.24 -5.66
CA PRO A 147 6.49 -7.54 -6.00
C PRO A 147 5.93 -8.24 -4.75
N ASN A 148 4.67 -7.99 -4.43
CA ASN A 148 4.03 -8.44 -3.20
C ASN A 148 2.64 -9.09 -3.41
N LEU A 149 2.29 -9.52 -4.62
CA LEU A 149 0.96 -10.10 -4.90
C LEU A 149 0.72 -11.40 -4.13
N ASP A 150 1.70 -12.28 -4.05
CA ASP A 150 1.62 -13.52 -3.28
C ASP A 150 1.57 -13.26 -1.76
N VAL A 151 2.27 -12.22 -1.29
CA VAL A 151 2.20 -11.77 0.11
C VAL A 151 0.80 -11.28 0.44
N MET A 152 0.22 -10.43 -0.41
CA MET A 152 -1.14 -9.92 -0.25
C MET A 152 -2.18 -11.05 -0.30
N ALA A 153 -2.02 -12.02 -1.22
CA ALA A 153 -2.89 -13.18 -1.30
C ALA A 153 -2.85 -14.02 -0.01
N ALA A 154 -1.66 -14.28 0.52
CA ALA A 154 -1.50 -15.00 1.77
C ALA A 154 -2.09 -14.22 2.97
N ASN A 155 -1.87 -12.90 3.01
CA ASN A 155 -2.42 -12.03 4.05
C ASN A 155 -3.95 -11.96 3.99
N ILE A 156 -4.56 -11.85 2.81
CA ILE A 156 -6.02 -11.87 2.64
C ILE A 156 -6.61 -13.18 3.21
N ARG A 157 -6.00 -14.33 2.90
CA ARG A 157 -6.42 -15.63 3.46
C ARG A 157 -6.29 -15.66 4.98
N PHE A 158 -5.19 -15.12 5.50
CA PHE A 158 -4.95 -15.04 6.94
C PHE A 158 -5.95 -14.11 7.64
N TRP A 159 -6.28 -12.95 7.10
CA TRP A 159 -7.30 -12.05 7.66
C TRP A 159 -8.68 -12.70 7.68
N THR A 160 -9.04 -13.41 6.61
CA THR A 160 -10.31 -14.14 6.54
C THR A 160 -10.43 -15.19 7.66
N THR A 161 -9.35 -15.91 7.96
CA THR A 161 -9.34 -16.91 9.07
C THR A 161 -9.34 -16.25 10.45
N ASN A 162 -9.06 -14.96 10.54
CA ASN A 162 -9.11 -14.16 11.77
C ASN A 162 -10.32 -13.21 11.82
N HIS A 163 -11.40 -13.56 11.14
CA HIS A 163 -12.69 -12.87 11.20
C HIS A 163 -12.69 -11.42 10.66
N ALA A 164 -11.77 -11.07 9.76
CA ALA A 164 -11.86 -9.78 9.08
C ALA A 164 -13.08 -9.73 8.16
N GLU A 165 -13.94 -8.74 8.34
CA GLU A 165 -15.15 -8.50 7.56
C GLU A 165 -14.92 -7.54 6.39
N GLY A 166 -13.90 -6.69 6.47
CA GLY A 166 -13.60 -5.70 5.44
C GLY A 166 -12.11 -5.40 5.34
N VAL A 167 -11.67 -5.07 4.13
CA VAL A 167 -10.27 -4.76 3.84
C VAL A 167 -10.20 -3.51 2.98
N MET A 168 -9.35 -2.56 3.36
CA MET A 168 -8.91 -1.45 2.53
C MET A 168 -7.43 -1.61 2.21
N LEU A 169 -7.11 -1.65 0.92
CA LEU A 169 -5.73 -1.71 0.43
C LEU A 169 -5.36 -0.35 -0.15
N GLN A 170 -4.56 0.41 0.59
CA GLN A 170 -4.14 1.73 0.15
C GLN A 170 -3.03 1.62 -0.88
N GLY A 171 -3.29 2.16 -2.08
CA GLY A 171 -2.32 2.34 -3.15
C GLY A 171 -1.77 3.76 -3.21
N GLY A 172 -1.18 4.14 -4.35
CA GLY A 172 -0.76 5.53 -4.60
C GLY A 172 -1.97 6.43 -4.78
N TYR A 173 -2.36 7.16 -3.75
CA TYR A 173 -3.56 8.01 -3.77
C TYR A 173 -3.34 9.37 -4.45
N GLN A 174 -2.09 9.73 -4.73
CA GLN A 174 -1.72 10.99 -5.39
C GLN A 174 -1.33 10.80 -6.87
N GLY A 175 -1.63 9.65 -7.46
CA GLY A 175 -1.33 9.36 -8.86
C GLY A 175 -1.12 7.88 -9.16
N PRO A 176 -0.72 7.56 -10.39
CA PRO A 176 -0.37 6.20 -10.77
C PRO A 176 0.74 5.62 -9.90
N ALA A 177 0.61 4.33 -9.60
CA ALA A 177 1.59 3.59 -8.84
C ALA A 177 2.06 2.36 -9.62
N GLU A 178 3.09 1.72 -9.12
CA GLU A 178 3.68 0.52 -9.69
C GLU A 178 2.64 -0.61 -9.78
N ARG A 179 2.39 -1.07 -11.01
CA ARG A 179 1.44 -2.15 -11.33
C ARG A 179 0.04 -2.00 -10.69
N ASP A 180 -0.39 -0.77 -10.45
CA ASP A 180 -1.63 -0.46 -9.75
C ASP A 180 -2.86 -1.17 -10.31
N GLN A 181 -2.99 -1.24 -11.65
CA GLN A 181 -4.11 -1.92 -12.31
C GLN A 181 -4.10 -3.43 -12.07
N LEU A 182 -2.93 -4.09 -12.19
CA LEU A 182 -2.76 -5.51 -11.90
C LEU A 182 -3.07 -5.80 -10.44
N LYS A 183 -2.46 -5.04 -9.53
CA LYS A 183 -2.66 -5.22 -8.07
C LYS A 183 -4.12 -5.02 -7.68
N CYS A 184 -4.76 -3.97 -8.17
CA CYS A 184 -6.17 -3.71 -7.91
C CYS A 184 -7.06 -4.86 -8.40
N TRP A 185 -6.82 -5.34 -9.63
CA TRP A 185 -7.62 -6.41 -10.22
C TRP A 185 -7.45 -7.74 -9.48
N VAL A 186 -6.20 -8.17 -9.21
CA VAL A 186 -5.92 -9.43 -8.51
C VAL A 186 -6.47 -9.40 -7.09
N THR A 187 -6.22 -8.30 -6.35
CA THR A 187 -6.69 -8.20 -4.96
C THR A 187 -8.20 -8.10 -4.85
N ALA A 188 -8.88 -7.41 -5.76
CA ALA A 188 -10.34 -7.38 -5.79
C ALA A 188 -10.94 -8.78 -5.99
N LYS A 189 -10.33 -9.58 -6.87
CA LYS A 189 -10.73 -10.99 -7.08
C LYS A 189 -10.50 -11.83 -5.82
N LEU A 190 -9.35 -11.69 -5.16
CA LEU A 190 -9.04 -12.42 -3.93
C LEU A 190 -9.90 -11.98 -2.74
N LEU A 191 -10.31 -10.72 -2.66
CA LEU A 191 -11.25 -10.23 -1.65
C LEU A 191 -12.66 -10.78 -1.88
N TRP A 192 -13.03 -11.05 -3.13
CA TRP A 192 -14.29 -11.74 -3.45
C TRP A 192 -14.23 -13.23 -3.11
N ASN A 193 -13.12 -13.91 -3.47
CA ASN A 193 -12.90 -15.31 -3.16
C ASN A 193 -11.41 -15.59 -2.85
N PRO A 194 -11.04 -15.65 -1.57
CA PRO A 194 -9.66 -15.89 -1.13
C PRO A 194 -9.06 -17.24 -1.57
N ALA A 195 -9.89 -18.19 -1.98
CA ALA A 195 -9.43 -19.51 -2.43
C ALA A 195 -8.85 -19.51 -3.86
N TRP A 196 -9.05 -18.46 -4.64
CA TRP A 196 -8.49 -18.38 -5.99
C TRP A 196 -6.97 -18.31 -5.98
N ASP A 197 -6.36 -18.84 -7.04
CA ASP A 197 -4.91 -18.84 -7.24
C ASP A 197 -4.46 -17.47 -7.80
N GLU A 198 -3.67 -16.73 -7.02
CA GLU A 198 -3.17 -15.41 -7.40
C GLU A 198 -2.26 -15.44 -8.64
N LYS A 199 -1.55 -16.55 -8.89
CA LYS A 199 -0.70 -16.69 -10.08
C LYS A 199 -1.55 -16.90 -11.32
N ALA A 200 -2.63 -17.67 -11.21
CA ALA A 200 -3.59 -17.84 -12.30
C ALA A 200 -4.28 -16.51 -12.62
N LEU A 201 -4.70 -15.77 -11.59
CA LEU A 201 -5.27 -14.43 -11.74
C LEU A 201 -4.29 -13.47 -12.40
N THR A 202 -3.04 -13.44 -11.94
CA THR A 202 -1.99 -12.58 -12.52
C THR A 202 -1.80 -12.87 -14.02
N ARG A 203 -1.69 -14.15 -14.40
CA ARG A 203 -1.57 -14.56 -15.81
C ARG A 203 -2.79 -14.16 -16.63
N ASP A 204 -4.01 -14.35 -16.10
CA ASP A 204 -5.25 -13.98 -16.78
C ASP A 204 -5.30 -12.46 -17.06
N PHE A 205 -4.92 -11.63 -16.06
CA PHE A 205 -4.80 -10.19 -16.26
C PHE A 205 -3.77 -9.85 -17.33
N ILE A 206 -2.55 -10.43 -17.25
CA ILE A 206 -1.46 -10.13 -18.19
C ILE A 206 -1.89 -10.50 -19.61
N GLN A 207 -2.48 -11.66 -19.81
CA GLN A 207 -2.94 -12.13 -21.12
C GLN A 207 -4.05 -11.22 -21.68
N GLY A 208 -5.05 -10.90 -20.86
CA GLY A 208 -6.16 -10.05 -21.27
C GLY A 208 -5.77 -8.59 -21.49
N HIS A 209 -4.86 -8.06 -20.65
CA HIS A 209 -4.48 -6.65 -20.71
C HIS A 209 -3.37 -6.34 -21.72
N TYR A 210 -2.41 -7.24 -21.89
CA TYR A 210 -1.25 -7.03 -22.75
C TYR A 210 -1.25 -7.87 -24.04
N GLY A 211 -2.24 -8.76 -24.24
CA GLY A 211 -2.46 -9.49 -25.50
C GLY A 211 -1.16 -10.08 -26.08
N LYS A 212 -0.79 -9.67 -27.28
CA LYS A 212 0.43 -10.17 -27.95
C LYS A 212 1.75 -9.80 -27.24
N ALA A 213 1.76 -8.79 -26.36
CA ALA A 213 2.92 -8.45 -25.55
C ALA A 213 2.99 -9.25 -24.21
N ALA A 214 1.95 -10.01 -23.87
CA ALA A 214 1.86 -10.75 -22.62
C ALA A 214 3.07 -11.64 -22.31
N PRO A 215 3.68 -12.39 -23.26
CA PRO A 215 4.85 -13.23 -22.93
C PRO A 215 6.03 -12.45 -22.34
N ALA A 216 6.28 -11.22 -22.79
CA ALA A 216 7.35 -10.39 -22.22
C ALA A 216 7.00 -9.88 -20.83
N LEU A 217 5.72 -9.59 -20.57
CA LEU A 217 5.25 -9.14 -19.25
C LEU A 217 5.20 -10.31 -18.24
N ASP A 218 4.85 -11.53 -18.65
CA ASP A 218 4.95 -12.73 -17.81
C ASP A 218 6.40 -12.98 -17.37
N GLU A 219 7.37 -12.83 -18.28
CA GLU A 219 8.80 -12.94 -17.93
C GLU A 219 9.26 -11.81 -17.00
N TYR A 220 8.70 -10.60 -17.14
CA TYR A 220 8.97 -9.50 -16.22
C TYR A 220 8.43 -9.78 -14.81
N GLU A 221 7.22 -10.33 -14.69
CA GLU A 221 6.68 -10.77 -13.38
C GLU A 221 7.58 -11.86 -12.75
N ALA A 222 8.01 -12.84 -13.55
CA ALA A 222 8.94 -13.86 -13.07
C ALA A 222 10.31 -13.29 -12.65
N LEU A 223 10.79 -12.24 -13.32
CA LEU A 223 12.00 -11.50 -12.93
C LEU A 223 11.81 -10.81 -11.56
N LEU A 224 10.68 -10.16 -11.35
CA LEU A 224 10.32 -9.51 -10.08
C LEU A 224 10.23 -10.53 -8.94
N GLU A 225 9.61 -11.69 -9.17
CA GLU A 225 9.51 -12.76 -8.17
C GLU A 225 10.90 -13.29 -7.79
N ARG A 226 11.81 -13.52 -8.77
CA ARG A 226 13.20 -13.94 -8.51
C ARG A 226 13.94 -12.89 -7.69
N MET A 227 13.91 -11.63 -8.11
CA MET A 227 14.55 -10.51 -7.40
C MET A 227 14.10 -10.47 -5.93
N ARG A 228 12.80 -10.61 -5.67
CA ARG A 228 12.29 -10.66 -4.31
C ARG A 228 12.80 -11.90 -3.55
N ALA A 229 12.76 -13.08 -4.16
CA ALA A 229 13.18 -14.31 -3.51
C ALA A 229 14.66 -14.29 -3.11
N GLU A 230 15.52 -13.73 -3.96
CA GLU A 230 16.97 -13.59 -3.72
C GLU A 230 17.30 -12.58 -2.62
N HIS A 231 16.51 -11.51 -2.49
CA HIS A 231 16.78 -10.39 -1.58
C HIS A 231 15.76 -10.23 -0.45
N VAL A 232 14.92 -11.23 -0.20
CA VAL A 232 13.84 -11.11 0.78
C VAL A 232 14.31 -10.73 2.20
N SER A 233 15.52 -11.16 2.60
CA SER A 233 16.11 -10.80 3.89
C SER A 233 16.50 -9.32 3.98
N GLU A 234 16.90 -8.72 2.87
CA GLU A 234 17.34 -7.34 2.76
C GLU A 234 16.14 -6.40 2.57
N MET A 235 15.06 -6.91 1.98
CA MET A 235 13.81 -6.18 1.79
C MET A 235 13.01 -6.00 3.09
N ALA A 236 13.24 -6.86 4.05
CA ALA A 236 12.57 -6.81 5.34
C ALA A 236 13.16 -5.69 6.19
N SER A 237 12.57 -4.51 6.08
CA SER A 237 12.91 -3.41 6.98
C SER A 237 12.45 -3.72 8.41
N PRO A 238 13.33 -3.55 9.42
CA PRO A 238 12.90 -3.59 10.82
C PRO A 238 11.98 -2.44 11.21
N ALA A 239 11.90 -1.40 10.37
CA ALA A 239 11.24 -0.14 10.69
C ALA A 239 9.86 0.04 10.03
N GLY A 240 9.29 -1.04 9.48
CA GLY A 240 7.95 -0.93 8.90
C GLY A 240 7.92 -1.01 7.38
N GLY A 241 6.98 -1.82 6.94
CA GLY A 241 6.95 -2.53 5.72
C GLY A 241 6.62 -1.80 4.44
N ILE A 242 6.16 -0.56 4.44
CA ILE A 242 5.67 0.10 3.21
C ILE A 242 6.64 1.11 2.59
N ARG A 243 7.85 1.23 3.15
CA ARG A 243 8.85 2.18 2.67
C ARG A 243 10.22 1.53 2.56
N TYR A 244 10.86 1.65 1.41
CA TYR A 244 12.25 1.27 1.19
C TYR A 244 12.92 2.26 0.21
N PRO A 245 14.25 2.47 0.33
CA PRO A 245 14.98 3.46 -0.48
C PRO A 245 15.29 2.93 -1.89
N MET A 246 15.59 3.83 -2.82
CA MET A 246 15.91 3.49 -4.21
C MET A 246 17.35 3.00 -4.44
N ASP A 247 18.20 3.05 -3.43
CA ASP A 247 19.52 2.40 -3.41
C ASP A 247 19.48 0.99 -2.79
N ALA A 248 18.29 0.48 -2.54
CA ALA A 248 18.11 -0.89 -2.06
C ALA A 248 18.87 -1.89 -2.94
N PRO A 249 19.55 -2.89 -2.33
CA PRO A 249 20.50 -3.77 -3.03
C PRO A 249 19.89 -4.61 -4.14
N PHE A 250 18.57 -4.85 -4.10
CA PHE A 250 17.86 -5.59 -5.14
C PHE A 250 17.65 -4.82 -6.45
N PHE A 251 17.88 -3.50 -6.50
CA PHE A 251 17.89 -2.73 -7.76
C PHE A 251 19.29 -2.77 -8.42
N THR A 252 19.72 -3.96 -8.77
CA THR A 252 21.02 -4.18 -9.42
C THR A 252 21.02 -3.71 -10.87
N LYS A 253 22.23 -3.46 -11.43
CA LYS A 253 22.35 -3.17 -12.88
C LYS A 253 21.85 -4.31 -13.74
N GLU A 254 22.09 -5.54 -13.29
CA GLU A 254 21.64 -6.76 -13.99
C GLU A 254 20.10 -6.84 -14.04
N PHE A 255 19.43 -6.65 -12.90
CA PHE A 255 17.97 -6.58 -12.86
C PHE A 255 17.41 -5.51 -13.82
N LEU A 256 17.96 -4.29 -13.78
CA LEU A 256 17.48 -3.21 -14.64
C LEU A 256 17.77 -3.46 -16.12
N THR A 257 18.87 -4.14 -16.45
CA THR A 257 19.17 -4.53 -17.84
C THR A 257 18.17 -5.56 -18.34
N GLN A 258 17.96 -6.65 -17.60
CA GLN A 258 16.99 -7.69 -17.97
C GLN A 258 15.57 -7.09 -18.12
N ALA A 259 15.13 -6.26 -17.17
CA ALA A 259 13.84 -5.60 -17.24
C ALA A 259 13.72 -4.69 -18.49
N THR A 260 14.78 -3.95 -18.83
CA THR A 260 14.82 -3.10 -20.01
C THR A 260 14.68 -3.90 -21.31
N ASP A 261 15.37 -5.02 -21.43
CA ASP A 261 15.32 -5.91 -22.61
C ASP A 261 13.91 -6.50 -22.75
N LEU A 262 13.27 -6.89 -21.65
CA LEU A 262 11.90 -7.39 -21.65
C LEU A 262 10.90 -6.31 -22.13
N PHE A 263 11.03 -5.08 -21.66
CA PHE A 263 10.18 -3.98 -22.13
C PHE A 263 10.47 -3.58 -23.58
N ALA A 264 11.71 -3.63 -24.04
CA ALA A 264 12.05 -3.44 -25.45
C ALA A 264 11.34 -4.48 -26.33
N ARG A 265 11.35 -5.76 -25.94
CA ARG A 265 10.60 -6.83 -26.61
C ARG A 265 9.10 -6.63 -26.56
N ALA A 266 8.55 -6.22 -25.41
CA ALA A 266 7.12 -5.94 -25.27
C ALA A 266 6.68 -4.78 -26.19
N ARG A 267 7.46 -3.70 -26.26
CA ARG A 267 7.22 -2.58 -27.19
C ARG A 267 7.26 -3.03 -28.67
N GLN A 268 8.21 -3.90 -29.03
CA GLN A 268 8.27 -4.46 -30.37
C GLN A 268 7.01 -5.26 -30.71
N LEU A 269 6.54 -6.09 -29.80
CA LEU A 269 5.31 -6.87 -29.95
C LEU A 269 4.07 -5.98 -30.02
N ALA A 270 4.07 -4.82 -29.36
CA ALA A 270 2.97 -3.88 -29.34
C ALA A 270 2.87 -3.00 -30.61
N ARG A 271 3.88 -3.00 -31.49
CA ARG A 271 3.90 -2.14 -32.68
C ARG A 271 2.64 -2.27 -33.52
N GLY A 272 2.13 -1.11 -34.00
CA GLY A 272 0.91 -1.01 -34.76
C GLY A 272 -0.40 -1.11 -33.98
N ASP A 273 -0.30 -1.12 -32.65
CA ASP A 273 -1.44 -1.06 -31.74
C ASP A 273 -1.15 0.01 -30.67
N ASP A 274 -1.76 1.17 -30.81
CA ASP A 274 -1.47 2.35 -29.97
C ASP A 274 -1.93 2.13 -28.53
N ASP A 275 -3.06 1.47 -28.31
CA ASP A 275 -3.57 1.16 -26.99
C ASP A 275 -2.66 0.18 -26.25
N LEU A 276 -2.21 -0.86 -26.94
CA LEU A 276 -1.28 -1.83 -26.38
C LEU A 276 0.08 -1.19 -26.11
N THR A 277 0.59 -0.37 -27.02
CA THR A 277 1.83 0.39 -26.83
C THR A 277 1.74 1.27 -25.59
N ARG A 278 0.63 1.97 -25.41
CA ARG A 278 0.40 2.79 -24.21
C ARG A 278 0.43 1.96 -22.91
N ARG A 279 -0.21 0.80 -22.90
CA ARG A 279 -0.24 -0.11 -21.74
C ARG A 279 1.15 -0.62 -21.40
N VAL A 280 1.93 -1.03 -22.40
CA VAL A 280 3.32 -1.49 -22.22
C VAL A 280 4.21 -0.37 -21.70
N GLU A 281 4.12 0.83 -22.26
CA GLU A 281 4.89 2.00 -21.79
C GLU A 281 4.52 2.39 -20.35
N ARG A 282 3.24 2.32 -19.97
CA ARG A 282 2.83 2.53 -18.57
C ARG A 282 3.45 1.50 -17.64
N ALA A 283 3.48 0.23 -18.05
CA ALA A 283 4.09 -0.84 -17.26
C ALA A 283 5.61 -0.68 -17.10
N GLU A 284 6.28 0.03 -18.03
CA GLU A 284 7.72 0.32 -17.98
C GLU A 284 8.09 1.47 -17.03
N LEU A 285 7.12 2.34 -16.67
CA LEU A 285 7.39 3.51 -15.79
C LEU A 285 8.20 3.16 -14.53
N PRO A 286 7.96 2.06 -13.82
CA PRO A 286 8.77 1.66 -12.65
C PRO A 286 10.26 1.55 -12.95
N ILE A 287 10.62 0.95 -14.07
CA ILE A 287 12.04 0.75 -14.45
C ILE A 287 12.69 2.06 -14.85
N LEU A 288 12.00 2.89 -15.63
CA LEU A 288 12.47 4.22 -15.99
C LEU A 288 12.64 5.10 -14.74
N TYR A 289 11.70 5.02 -13.80
CA TYR A 289 11.75 5.75 -12.53
C TYR A 289 12.98 5.37 -11.71
N VAL A 290 13.22 4.06 -11.47
CA VAL A 290 14.42 3.60 -10.76
C VAL A 290 15.68 4.15 -11.39
N LYS A 291 15.78 4.11 -12.72
CA LYS A 291 16.92 4.65 -13.47
C LYS A 291 17.08 6.17 -13.30
N CYS A 292 15.98 6.93 -13.32
CA CYS A 292 16.02 8.38 -13.08
C CYS A 292 16.56 8.70 -11.67
N VAL A 293 16.08 7.98 -10.65
CA VAL A 293 16.50 8.20 -9.25
C VAL A 293 17.96 7.79 -9.03
N ARG A 294 18.38 6.64 -9.60
CA ARG A 294 19.77 6.13 -9.48
C ARG A 294 20.79 7.05 -10.17
N GLY A 295 20.40 7.73 -11.23
CA GLY A 295 21.19 8.77 -11.87
C GLY A 295 22.22 8.30 -12.89
N PRO A 296 22.98 9.26 -13.47
CA PRO A 296 23.90 8.98 -14.58
C PRO A 296 25.07 8.08 -14.19
N GLU A 297 25.53 8.11 -12.94
CA GLU A 297 26.61 7.24 -12.44
C GLU A 297 26.22 5.76 -12.51
N PHE A 298 24.93 5.49 -12.39
CA PHE A 298 24.39 4.13 -12.45
C PHE A 298 23.97 3.74 -13.86
N VAL A 299 23.33 4.66 -14.60
CA VAL A 299 22.70 4.41 -15.91
C VAL A 299 23.68 4.62 -17.07
N GLY A 300 24.68 5.50 -16.92
CA GLY A 300 25.65 5.85 -17.97
C GLY A 300 25.08 6.81 -19.01
N ASP A 301 25.62 6.73 -20.23
CA ASP A 301 25.37 7.69 -21.35
C ASP A 301 23.91 7.78 -21.78
N SER A 302 23.10 6.76 -21.50
CA SER A 302 21.66 6.73 -21.83
C SER A 302 20.79 7.55 -20.87
N TYR A 303 21.34 8.13 -19.79
CA TYR A 303 20.55 8.79 -18.75
C TYR A 303 19.64 9.90 -19.29
N ALA A 304 20.13 10.74 -20.20
CA ALA A 304 19.34 11.80 -20.81
C ALA A 304 18.12 11.25 -21.57
N GLN A 305 18.29 10.13 -22.30
CA GLN A 305 17.21 9.45 -22.99
C GLN A 305 16.20 8.85 -22.03
N VAL A 306 16.67 8.23 -20.94
CA VAL A 306 15.82 7.66 -19.90
C VAL A 306 14.94 8.74 -19.25
N VAL A 307 15.53 9.90 -18.88
CA VAL A 307 14.75 11.01 -18.30
C VAL A 307 13.71 11.54 -19.28
N GLY A 308 14.07 11.70 -20.56
CA GLY A 308 13.12 12.16 -21.59
C GLY A 308 11.96 11.18 -21.81
N GLU A 309 12.24 9.89 -21.82
CA GLU A 309 11.20 8.86 -21.98
C GLU A 309 10.31 8.76 -20.74
N PHE A 310 10.89 8.80 -19.53
CA PHE A 310 10.15 8.88 -18.28
C PHE A 310 9.21 10.09 -18.26
N GLU A 311 9.72 11.29 -18.60
CA GLU A 311 8.90 12.51 -18.65
C GLU A 311 7.72 12.35 -19.61
N ARG A 312 7.97 11.87 -20.84
CA ARG A 312 6.94 11.71 -21.87
C ARG A 312 5.80 10.82 -21.39
N ILE A 313 6.15 9.65 -20.83
CA ILE A 313 5.16 8.68 -20.37
C ILE A 313 4.46 9.17 -19.10
N ALA A 314 5.21 9.66 -18.11
CA ALA A 314 4.66 10.13 -16.85
C ALA A 314 3.66 11.28 -17.03
N ARG A 315 3.94 12.24 -17.95
CA ARG A 315 2.99 13.32 -18.29
C ARG A 315 1.72 12.79 -18.92
N ARG A 316 1.83 11.85 -19.87
CA ARG A 316 0.68 11.21 -20.49
C ARG A 316 -0.19 10.47 -19.47
N GLU A 317 0.42 9.77 -18.52
CA GLU A 317 -0.26 9.03 -17.46
C GLU A 317 -0.65 9.92 -16.26
N LYS A 318 -0.43 11.24 -16.34
CA LYS A 318 -0.83 12.25 -15.34
C LYS A 318 -0.23 12.01 -13.95
N VAL A 319 1.03 11.62 -13.90
CA VAL A 319 1.78 11.49 -12.65
C VAL A 319 1.93 12.87 -12.02
N GLN A 320 1.42 13.06 -10.80
CA GLN A 320 1.48 14.33 -10.07
C GLN A 320 2.50 14.29 -8.93
N PHE A 321 2.60 13.15 -8.25
CA PHE A 321 3.52 12.91 -7.15
C PHE A 321 4.18 11.55 -7.30
N LEU A 322 5.40 11.44 -6.82
CA LEU A 322 6.21 10.21 -6.85
C LEU A 322 6.36 9.56 -5.46
N GLN A 323 5.92 10.28 -4.42
CA GLN A 323 5.99 9.87 -3.03
C GLN A 323 4.93 10.60 -2.19
N GLU A 324 4.58 10.04 -1.04
CA GLU A 324 3.69 10.68 -0.08
C GLU A 324 4.35 11.91 0.57
N GLY A 325 3.62 13.04 0.59
CA GLY A 325 4.08 14.27 1.25
C GLY A 325 5.35 14.90 0.67
N GLY A 326 5.80 14.41 -0.49
CA GLY A 326 7.01 14.87 -1.14
C GLY A 326 6.79 16.02 -2.14
N PRO A 327 7.86 16.46 -2.79
CA PRO A 327 7.80 17.39 -3.91
C PRO A 327 6.92 16.84 -5.04
N ASP A 328 6.28 17.73 -5.79
CA ASP A 328 5.51 17.37 -6.96
C ASP A 328 6.41 16.80 -8.10
N PHE A 329 5.74 16.28 -9.12
CA PHE A 329 6.41 15.69 -10.28
C PHE A 329 7.37 16.67 -10.98
N GLU A 330 7.00 17.95 -11.12
CA GLU A 330 7.80 18.93 -11.83
C GLU A 330 9.11 19.23 -11.10
N ALA A 331 9.07 19.36 -9.77
CA ALA A 331 10.26 19.55 -8.96
C ALA A 331 11.21 18.34 -9.06
N LYS A 332 10.68 17.13 -9.00
CA LYS A 332 11.46 15.90 -9.17
C LYS A 332 12.03 15.75 -10.57
N LEU A 333 11.27 16.08 -11.58
CA LEU A 333 11.75 16.05 -12.97
C LEU A 333 12.88 17.07 -13.20
N ALA A 334 12.75 18.26 -12.63
CA ALA A 334 13.82 19.26 -12.69
C ALA A 334 15.12 18.76 -12.01
N GLU A 335 14.99 18.07 -10.86
CA GLU A 335 16.12 17.40 -10.20
C GLU A 335 16.79 16.38 -11.15
N TYR A 336 16.03 15.49 -11.78
CA TYR A 336 16.60 14.49 -12.71
C TYR A 336 17.25 15.12 -13.92
N LYS A 337 16.64 16.15 -14.51
CA LYS A 337 17.20 16.90 -15.64
C LYS A 337 18.51 17.61 -15.29
N SER A 338 18.63 18.13 -14.07
CA SER A 338 19.86 18.82 -13.62
C SER A 338 21.07 17.89 -13.55
N ARG A 339 20.84 16.58 -13.42
CA ARG A 339 21.89 15.54 -13.36
C ARG A 339 22.31 15.02 -14.74
N ILE A 340 21.70 15.47 -15.83
CA ILE A 340 22.11 15.10 -17.19
C ILE A 340 23.51 15.67 -17.46
N PRO A 341 24.50 14.82 -17.84
CA PRO A 341 25.85 15.29 -18.12
C PRO A 341 25.85 16.34 -19.24
N LYS A 342 26.47 17.49 -18.98
CA LYS A 342 26.68 18.48 -20.03
C LYS A 342 27.68 17.91 -21.05
N ARG A 343 27.27 17.79 -22.32
CA ARG A 343 28.20 17.38 -23.38
C ARG A 343 29.35 18.40 -23.42
N THR A 344 30.56 17.97 -23.08
CA THR A 344 31.75 18.76 -23.37
C THR A 344 31.89 18.81 -24.88
N PRO A 345 31.96 19.98 -25.52
CA PRO A 345 32.19 20.04 -26.96
C PRO A 345 33.54 19.35 -27.22
N THR A 346 33.49 18.25 -28.00
CA THR A 346 34.71 17.66 -28.57
C THR A 346 35.37 18.75 -29.46
N ARG A 347 36.57 19.16 -29.03
CA ARG A 347 37.44 20.08 -29.83
C ARG A 347 37.93 19.37 -31.08
#